data_d70d01a5ec809e995ee439dba2d65fe0
#
_entry.id   d70d01a5ec809e995ee439dba2d65fe0
#
_cell.length_a   1.000
_cell.length_b   1.000
_cell.length_c   1.000
_cell.angle_alpha   90.00
_cell.angle_beta   90.00
_cell.angle_gamma   90.00
#
_symmetry.space_group_name_H-M   'P 1'
#
loop_
_entity.id
_entity.type
_entity.pdbx_description
1 polymer ?
#
loop_
_entity_poly.entity_id
_entity_poly.type
_entity_poly.pdbx_seq_one_letter_code
_entity_poly.pdbx_strand_id
1 'polypeptide(L)'
;GSAAARSAAVQGGGGPNEAVAGLIDSLISRPQVLDPCLRELGLGYTPFVLGGWIWVLELRRGPGRETDKEFFYPAPDQQGVPLIYPPNEVPTPIPADSKSKMAGYALTVLFGPRANVTSATAKLLDDKGTSVDGWLSTPEKPAIAGFPQRSLCFLPKMPLRRDTRYSVAFNAEVNGQPWRKTWRFTTLKDADRYSDDLDEKIVARVNAARKTAGLKPVRLDAELSQGCQAHARYLALHFQRSAAKGMNVHRQDADLPGASPRGAKAAKESVIAVILDPQMCVENWMATLYHRIPILAPNLERVGFGIARLNGHKWACVLDTGNGRTGAR
;
A
#
# COMPACT_ATOMS: atom_id res chain seq x y z
N GLY A 1 -4.74 9.10 -38.43
CA GLY A 1 -4.04 8.04 -37.71
C GLY A 1 -4.80 7.69 -36.48
N SER A 2 -5.27 6.43 -36.31
CA SER A 2 -5.93 5.94 -35.10
C SER A 2 -4.99 6.08 -33.91
N ALA A 3 -5.41 6.82 -32.88
CA ALA A 3 -4.69 6.86 -31.61
C ALA A 3 -4.60 5.42 -31.07
N ALA A 4 -3.37 4.95 -30.85
CA ALA A 4 -3.17 3.61 -30.31
C ALA A 4 -3.79 3.54 -28.89
N ALA A 5 -4.81 2.71 -28.74
CA ALA A 5 -5.35 2.39 -27.44
C ALA A 5 -4.34 1.53 -26.67
N ARG A 6 -4.17 1.81 -25.38
CA ARG A 6 -3.37 0.99 -24.46
C ARG A 6 -4.27 0.48 -23.37
N SER A 7 -4.16 -0.79 -23.06
CA SER A 7 -4.93 -1.41 -21.98
C SER A 7 -4.02 -1.72 -20.81
N ALA A 8 -4.48 -1.41 -19.60
CA ALA A 8 -3.86 -1.85 -18.36
C ALA A 8 -4.85 -2.73 -17.61
N ALA A 9 -4.41 -3.88 -17.13
CA ALA A 9 -5.24 -4.80 -16.35
C ALA A 9 -4.70 -4.89 -14.92
N VAL A 10 -5.61 -4.89 -13.95
CA VAL A 10 -5.30 -5.09 -12.52
C VAL A 10 -6.17 -6.20 -11.97
N GLN A 11 -5.55 -7.17 -11.35
CA GLN A 11 -6.23 -8.16 -10.51
C GLN A 11 -6.22 -7.67 -9.07
N GLY A 12 -7.39 -7.54 -8.47
CA GLY A 12 -7.50 -7.08 -7.08
C GLY A 12 -8.81 -7.47 -6.44
N GLY A 13 -8.82 -7.51 -5.11
CA GLY A 13 -10.01 -7.81 -4.30
C GLY A 13 -10.95 -6.64 -4.07
N GLY A 14 -10.74 -5.51 -4.73
CA GLY A 14 -11.39 -4.25 -4.42
C GLY A 14 -12.21 -3.62 -5.52
N GLY A 15 -12.79 -2.47 -5.21
CA GLY A 15 -13.57 -1.67 -6.12
C GLY A 15 -12.73 -0.87 -7.14
N PRO A 16 -13.37 -0.03 -7.98
CA PRO A 16 -12.69 0.73 -9.03
C PRO A 16 -11.61 1.67 -8.50
N ASN A 17 -11.79 2.25 -7.31
CA ASN A 17 -10.81 3.16 -6.71
C ASN A 17 -9.48 2.45 -6.40
N GLU A 18 -9.55 1.19 -5.94
CA GLU A 18 -8.35 0.40 -5.66
C GLU A 18 -7.66 -0.05 -6.94
N ALA A 19 -8.43 -0.36 -7.98
CA ALA A 19 -7.87 -0.68 -9.27
C ALA A 19 -7.05 0.50 -9.82
N VAL A 20 -7.61 1.71 -9.81
CA VAL A 20 -6.92 2.93 -10.23
C VAL A 20 -5.70 3.21 -9.36
N ALA A 21 -5.84 3.09 -8.04
CA ALA A 21 -4.73 3.30 -7.12
C ALA A 21 -3.60 2.28 -7.34
N GLY A 22 -3.93 1.01 -7.57
CA GLY A 22 -2.94 -0.01 -7.92
C GLY A 22 -2.17 0.31 -9.20
N LEU A 23 -2.82 0.90 -10.19
CA LEU A 23 -2.16 1.37 -11.41
C LEU A 23 -1.25 2.58 -11.15
N ILE A 24 -1.67 3.49 -10.28
CA ILE A 24 -0.85 4.65 -9.89
C ILE A 24 0.37 4.20 -9.06
N ASP A 25 0.22 3.20 -8.21
CA ASP A 25 1.32 2.66 -7.40
C ASP A 25 2.34 1.89 -8.25
N SER A 26 1.93 1.35 -9.41
CA SER A 26 2.79 0.63 -10.35
C SER A 26 3.69 1.59 -11.15
N LEU A 27 4.98 1.31 -11.23
CA LEU A 27 5.92 2.06 -12.08
C LEU A 27 5.66 1.87 -13.58
N ILE A 28 5.13 0.72 -13.96
CA ILE A 28 4.82 0.40 -15.37
C ILE A 28 3.54 1.11 -15.80
N SER A 29 2.51 1.10 -14.96
CA SER A 29 1.19 1.62 -15.30
C SER A 29 1.03 3.12 -15.00
N ARG A 30 1.71 3.62 -13.96
CA ARG A 30 1.63 5.04 -13.55
C ARG A 30 1.84 6.03 -14.69
N PRO A 31 2.88 5.90 -15.55
CA PRO A 31 3.10 6.84 -16.63
C PRO A 31 2.00 6.81 -17.71
N GLN A 32 1.24 5.74 -17.78
CA GLN A 32 0.12 5.60 -18.71
C GLN A 32 -1.15 6.27 -18.16
N VAL A 33 -1.43 6.06 -16.87
CA VAL A 33 -2.61 6.62 -16.18
C VAL A 33 -2.44 8.13 -15.96
N LEU A 34 -1.23 8.58 -15.66
CA LEU A 34 -0.90 10.00 -15.46
C LEU A 34 -0.46 10.71 -16.75
N ASP A 35 -0.65 10.10 -17.91
CA ASP A 35 -0.27 10.72 -19.18
C ASP A 35 -1.12 11.98 -19.44
N PRO A 36 -0.47 13.14 -19.63
CA PRO A 36 -1.18 14.40 -19.87
C PRO A 36 -2.02 14.42 -21.16
N CYS A 37 -1.72 13.51 -22.08
CA CYS A 37 -2.44 13.36 -23.34
C CYS A 37 -3.63 12.39 -23.23
N LEU A 38 -3.88 11.79 -22.06
CA LEU A 38 -5.04 10.94 -21.81
C LEU A 38 -6.34 11.75 -21.95
N ARG A 39 -7.29 11.25 -22.76
CA ARG A 39 -8.58 11.92 -23.04
C ARG A 39 -9.77 11.06 -22.68
N GLU A 40 -9.67 9.77 -22.94
CA GLU A 40 -10.75 8.83 -22.72
C GLU A 40 -10.25 7.67 -21.87
N LEU A 41 -11.11 7.23 -20.98
CA LEU A 41 -10.89 6.06 -20.13
C LEU A 41 -12.11 5.16 -20.23
N GLY A 42 -11.89 3.92 -20.70
CA GLY A 42 -12.85 2.84 -20.65
C GLY A 42 -12.57 1.96 -19.43
N LEU A 43 -13.59 1.56 -18.69
CA LEU A 43 -13.48 0.69 -17.53
C LEU A 43 -14.34 -0.54 -17.71
N GLY A 44 -13.72 -1.72 -17.68
CA GLY A 44 -14.37 -3.01 -17.65
C GLY A 44 -13.98 -3.81 -16.41
N TYR A 45 -14.88 -4.66 -15.91
CA TYR A 45 -14.58 -5.51 -14.77
C TYR A 45 -15.35 -6.82 -14.82
N THR A 46 -14.77 -7.85 -14.20
CA THR A 46 -15.40 -9.16 -14.04
C THR A 46 -14.98 -9.81 -12.72
N PRO A 47 -15.86 -10.62 -12.09
CA PRO A 47 -15.46 -11.44 -10.95
C PRO A 47 -14.36 -12.41 -11.32
N PHE A 48 -13.42 -12.65 -10.39
CA PHE A 48 -12.37 -13.63 -10.55
C PHE A 48 -12.69 -14.91 -9.76
N VAL A 49 -12.46 -16.06 -10.38
CA VAL A 49 -12.86 -17.39 -9.83
C VAL A 49 -12.26 -17.68 -8.45
N LEU A 50 -11.06 -17.15 -8.16
CA LEU A 50 -10.38 -17.32 -6.86
C LEU A 50 -10.72 -16.22 -5.84
N GLY A 51 -11.77 -15.44 -6.11
CA GLY A 51 -12.20 -14.30 -5.29
C GLY A 51 -11.56 -12.98 -5.71
N GLY A 52 -12.35 -11.91 -5.65
CA GLY A 52 -11.95 -10.57 -6.10
C GLY A 52 -12.45 -10.23 -7.51
N TRP A 53 -11.81 -9.24 -8.13
CA TRP A 53 -12.20 -8.66 -9.39
C TRP A 53 -11.00 -8.51 -10.32
N ILE A 54 -11.21 -8.70 -11.62
CA ILE A 54 -10.30 -8.26 -12.66
C ILE A 54 -10.85 -6.95 -13.21
N TRP A 55 -10.01 -5.93 -13.20
CA TRP A 55 -10.30 -4.62 -13.76
C TRP A 55 -9.45 -4.39 -14.99
N VAL A 56 -10.07 -3.93 -16.06
CA VAL A 56 -9.38 -3.57 -17.30
C VAL A 56 -9.67 -2.10 -17.58
N LEU A 57 -8.60 -1.32 -17.70
CA LEU A 57 -8.67 0.07 -18.11
C LEU A 57 -8.17 0.19 -19.55
N GLU A 58 -8.98 0.72 -20.44
CA GLU A 58 -8.57 1.16 -21.76
C GLU A 58 -8.28 2.65 -21.73
N LEU A 59 -7.06 3.01 -22.11
CA LEU A 59 -6.56 4.38 -22.03
C LEU A 59 -6.36 4.90 -23.45
N ARG A 60 -7.09 5.94 -23.83
CA ARG A 60 -6.96 6.57 -25.15
C ARG A 60 -6.36 7.96 -25.04
N ARG A 61 -5.37 8.18 -25.88
CA ARG A 61 -4.84 9.52 -26.17
C ARG A 61 -5.68 10.15 -27.25
N GLY A 62 -6.16 11.39 -27.03
CA GLY A 62 -6.85 12.16 -28.06
C GLY A 62 -5.90 13.05 -28.87
N PRO A 63 -6.31 13.49 -30.07
CA PRO A 63 -5.69 14.62 -30.73
C PRO A 63 -5.94 15.86 -29.88
N GLY A 64 -4.93 16.39 -29.27
CA GLY A 64 -5.03 17.56 -28.41
C GLY A 64 -3.67 18.17 -28.18
N ARG A 65 -3.66 19.35 -27.62
CA ARG A 65 -2.41 20.09 -27.34
C ARG A 65 -1.47 19.16 -26.59
N GLU A 66 -0.41 18.73 -27.25
CA GLU A 66 0.74 18.17 -26.59
C GLU A 66 1.16 19.19 -25.54
N THR A 67 1.11 18.80 -24.28
CA THR A 67 1.55 19.68 -23.21
C THR A 67 3.03 19.40 -22.95
N ASP A 68 3.82 20.45 -22.89
CA ASP A 68 5.21 20.37 -22.47
C ASP A 68 5.35 20.39 -20.93
N LYS A 69 4.20 20.33 -20.20
CA LYS A 69 4.18 20.31 -18.73
C LYS A 69 4.69 18.97 -18.19
N GLU A 70 5.43 19.07 -17.12
CA GLU A 70 5.88 17.93 -16.33
C GLU A 70 4.82 17.52 -15.31
N PHE A 71 4.80 16.21 -14.99
CA PHE A 71 3.96 15.64 -13.98
C PHE A 71 4.82 14.96 -12.91
N PHE A 72 4.49 15.23 -11.67
CA PHE A 72 5.21 14.75 -10.51
C PHE A 72 4.32 13.80 -9.71
N TYR A 73 4.89 12.66 -9.31
CA TYR A 73 4.20 11.79 -8.38
C TYR A 73 5.19 11.18 -7.38
N PRO A 74 4.95 11.34 -6.06
CA PRO A 74 3.84 12.08 -5.44
C PRO A 74 3.77 13.53 -5.91
N ALA A 75 2.54 14.09 -5.95
CA ALA A 75 2.35 15.48 -6.33
C ALA A 75 2.97 16.45 -5.29
N PRO A 76 3.30 17.69 -5.67
CA PRO A 76 3.72 18.70 -4.71
C PRO A 76 2.72 18.83 -3.56
N ASP A 77 3.24 18.83 -2.32
CA ASP A 77 2.52 18.90 -1.05
C ASP A 77 1.49 17.77 -0.81
N GLN A 78 1.53 16.69 -1.59
CA GLN A 78 0.69 15.51 -1.38
C GLN A 78 0.90 14.95 0.02
N GLN A 79 -0.23 14.65 0.70
CA GLN A 79 -0.28 14.00 2.00
C GLN A 79 -0.62 12.51 1.85
N GLY A 80 -0.31 11.72 2.88
CA GLY A 80 -0.68 10.31 2.91
C GLY A 80 0.06 9.44 1.90
N VAL A 81 1.27 9.83 1.48
CA VAL A 81 2.06 9.06 0.51
C VAL A 81 2.45 7.70 1.11
N PRO A 82 2.30 6.58 0.37
CA PRO A 82 2.70 5.26 0.83
C PRO A 82 4.18 5.19 1.22
N LEU A 83 4.52 4.23 2.11
CA LEU A 83 5.89 4.11 2.63
C LEU A 83 6.79 3.26 1.75
N ILE A 84 6.18 2.30 1.05
CA ILE A 84 6.91 1.28 0.29
C ILE A 84 6.41 1.21 -1.15
N TYR A 85 7.31 0.81 -2.02
CA TYR A 85 6.99 0.42 -3.39
C TYR A 85 6.36 -0.98 -3.41
N PRO A 86 5.33 -1.23 -4.25
CA PRO A 86 4.70 -2.56 -4.35
C PRO A 86 5.70 -3.62 -4.81
N PRO A 87 6.01 -4.64 -3.98
CA PRO A 87 7.07 -5.61 -4.29
C PRO A 87 6.68 -6.69 -5.31
N ASN A 88 5.41 -6.72 -5.75
CA ASN A 88 4.88 -7.74 -6.67
C ASN A 88 4.88 -7.29 -8.13
N GLU A 89 5.42 -6.11 -8.44
CA GLU A 89 5.52 -5.65 -9.82
C GLU A 89 6.57 -6.47 -10.60
N VAL A 90 6.19 -6.94 -11.77
CA VAL A 90 7.04 -7.72 -12.65
C VAL A 90 7.03 -7.05 -14.03
N PRO A 91 8.22 -6.66 -14.56
CA PRO A 91 9.54 -6.75 -13.94
C PRO A 91 9.70 -5.79 -12.75
N THR A 92 10.49 -6.18 -11.74
CA THR A 92 10.79 -5.32 -10.60
C THR A 92 11.88 -4.30 -10.92
N PRO A 93 11.73 -3.02 -10.49
CA PRO A 93 12.78 -2.02 -10.63
C PRO A 93 13.90 -2.14 -9.58
N ILE A 94 13.75 -3.03 -8.61
CA ILE A 94 14.76 -3.26 -7.57
C ILE A 94 15.88 -4.11 -8.18
N PRO A 95 17.15 -3.66 -8.16
CA PRO A 95 18.26 -4.42 -8.71
C PRO A 95 18.39 -5.83 -8.12
N ALA A 96 18.71 -6.81 -8.94
CA ALA A 96 18.77 -8.22 -8.55
C ALA A 96 19.80 -8.52 -7.43
N ASP A 97 20.87 -7.75 -7.39
CA ASP A 97 21.95 -7.80 -6.40
C ASP A 97 21.60 -7.05 -5.08
N SER A 98 20.46 -6.41 -5.01
CA SER A 98 20.02 -5.73 -3.80
C SER A 98 19.80 -6.71 -2.65
N LYS A 99 20.40 -6.41 -1.49
CA LYS A 99 20.19 -7.16 -0.25
C LYS A 99 18.74 -7.07 0.24
N SER A 100 18.07 -5.92 0.02
CA SER A 100 16.69 -5.73 0.35
C SER A 100 15.79 -5.98 -0.87
N LYS A 101 14.75 -6.77 -0.69
CA LYS A 101 13.65 -6.91 -1.66
C LYS A 101 12.53 -5.91 -1.43
N MET A 102 12.73 -4.97 -0.52
CA MET A 102 11.81 -3.86 -0.23
C MET A 102 12.49 -2.55 -0.63
N ALA A 103 11.68 -1.66 -1.16
CA ALA A 103 12.09 -0.30 -1.50
C ALA A 103 11.08 0.70 -0.93
N GLY A 104 11.47 1.96 -0.78
CA GLY A 104 10.57 3.05 -0.46
C GLY A 104 9.68 3.40 -1.64
N TYR A 105 8.66 4.21 -1.39
CA TYR A 105 7.72 4.59 -2.44
C TYR A 105 8.41 5.36 -3.58
N ALA A 106 8.11 4.96 -4.81
CA ALA A 106 8.77 5.48 -6.00
C ALA A 106 8.34 6.92 -6.33
N LEU A 107 9.32 7.79 -6.52
CA LEU A 107 9.13 9.19 -6.90
C LEU A 107 9.38 9.34 -8.39
N THR A 108 8.42 9.86 -9.14
CA THR A 108 8.50 9.93 -10.59
C THR A 108 8.30 11.34 -11.13
N VAL A 109 9.00 11.63 -12.21
CA VAL A 109 8.75 12.80 -13.08
C VAL A 109 8.46 12.28 -14.47
N LEU A 110 7.35 12.70 -15.05
CA LEU A 110 6.97 12.42 -16.43
C LEU A 110 6.98 13.73 -17.21
N PHE A 111 7.79 13.78 -18.24
CA PHE A 111 7.88 14.94 -19.14
C PHE A 111 6.92 14.81 -20.33
N GLY A 112 6.70 15.91 -21.00
CA GLY A 112 5.89 15.98 -22.22
C GLY A 112 6.43 15.07 -23.35
N PRO A 113 5.62 14.74 -24.36
CA PRO A 113 5.94 13.72 -25.36
C PRO A 113 7.15 14.05 -26.23
N ARG A 114 7.56 15.31 -26.31
CA ARG A 114 8.70 15.79 -27.11
C ARG A 114 9.98 16.00 -26.29
N ALA A 115 9.96 15.70 -25.01
CA ALA A 115 11.12 15.91 -24.15
C ALA A 115 12.20 14.85 -24.41
N ASN A 116 13.40 15.32 -24.64
CA ASN A 116 14.62 14.53 -24.60
C ASN A 116 15.30 14.82 -23.24
N VAL A 117 15.39 13.81 -22.38
CA VAL A 117 15.86 13.96 -21.00
C VAL A 117 17.18 13.23 -20.82
N THR A 118 18.21 13.96 -20.42
CA THR A 118 19.58 13.45 -20.23
C THR A 118 20.20 13.99 -18.95
N SER A 119 21.36 13.45 -18.54
CA SER A 119 22.20 13.95 -17.44
C SER A 119 21.45 14.10 -16.10
N ALA A 120 20.54 13.16 -15.80
CA ALA A 120 19.65 13.30 -14.65
C ALA A 120 20.31 12.91 -13.33
N THR A 121 20.00 13.68 -12.28
CA THR A 121 20.34 13.40 -10.88
C THR A 121 19.12 13.61 -9.99
N ALA A 122 19.10 12.93 -8.83
CA ALA A 122 18.03 13.07 -7.86
C ALA A 122 18.58 13.06 -6.43
N LYS A 123 17.91 13.80 -5.53
CA LYS A 123 18.19 13.83 -4.10
C LYS A 123 16.89 13.84 -3.32
N LEU A 124 16.79 12.98 -2.32
CA LEU A 124 15.67 12.93 -1.37
C LEU A 124 16.21 13.24 0.02
N LEU A 125 15.57 14.17 0.72
CA LEU A 125 15.90 14.54 2.11
C LEU A 125 14.67 14.31 2.98
N ASP A 126 14.90 13.83 4.19
CA ASP A 126 13.87 13.76 5.21
C ASP A 126 13.64 15.12 5.90
N ASP A 127 12.76 15.15 6.89
CA ASP A 127 12.39 16.34 7.67
C ASP A 127 13.54 16.90 8.53
N LYS A 128 14.60 16.10 8.76
CA LYS A 128 15.81 16.49 9.46
C LYS A 128 16.95 16.91 8.51
N GLY A 129 16.70 16.89 7.20
CA GLY A 129 17.69 17.17 6.18
C GLY A 129 18.64 16.01 5.90
N THR A 130 18.37 14.82 6.44
CA THR A 130 19.18 13.62 6.18
C THR A 130 18.89 13.07 4.78
N SER A 131 19.97 12.75 4.05
CA SER A 131 19.84 12.16 2.70
C SER A 131 19.32 10.74 2.76
N VAL A 132 18.34 10.43 1.91
CA VAL A 132 17.79 9.09 1.73
C VAL A 132 18.43 8.46 0.49
N ASP A 133 19.08 7.32 0.67
CA ASP A 133 19.67 6.56 -0.43
C ASP A 133 18.59 5.97 -1.35
N GLY A 134 18.88 5.96 -2.66
CA GLY A 134 17.97 5.44 -3.66
C GLY A 134 18.66 5.04 -4.96
N TRP A 135 17.92 4.34 -5.80
CA TRP A 135 18.28 4.06 -7.19
C TRP A 135 17.59 5.09 -8.09
N LEU A 136 18.34 5.59 -9.04
CA LEU A 136 17.80 6.51 -10.05
C LEU A 136 17.66 5.80 -11.38
N SER A 137 16.44 5.73 -11.90
CA SER A 137 16.13 5.30 -13.25
C SER A 137 16.01 6.51 -14.16
N THR A 138 16.73 6.49 -15.26
CA THR A 138 16.74 7.54 -16.29
C THR A 138 16.48 6.93 -17.66
N PRO A 139 16.17 7.74 -18.70
CA PRO A 139 16.11 7.24 -20.08
C PRO A 139 17.38 6.53 -20.53
N GLU A 140 18.55 7.01 -20.10
CA GLU A 140 19.87 6.45 -20.44
C GLU A 140 20.16 5.15 -19.67
N LYS A 141 19.61 5.03 -18.46
CA LYS A 141 19.79 3.87 -17.58
C LYS A 141 18.43 3.47 -16.95
N PRO A 142 17.54 2.85 -17.72
CA PRO A 142 16.23 2.46 -17.21
C PRO A 142 16.32 1.29 -16.23
N ALA A 143 15.61 1.38 -15.11
CA ALA A 143 15.57 0.32 -14.10
C ALA A 143 14.82 -0.93 -14.59
N ILE A 144 13.87 -0.76 -15.51
CA ILE A 144 13.10 -1.83 -16.16
C ILE A 144 13.02 -1.60 -17.67
N ALA A 145 13.02 -2.68 -18.42
CA ALA A 145 12.80 -2.61 -19.87
C ALA A 145 11.42 -2.01 -20.16
N GLY A 146 11.36 -1.07 -21.11
CA GLY A 146 10.12 -0.40 -21.48
C GLY A 146 9.71 0.76 -20.56
N PHE A 147 10.54 1.13 -19.57
CA PHE A 147 10.31 2.36 -18.81
C PHE A 147 10.31 3.57 -19.77
N PRO A 148 9.34 4.50 -19.64
CA PRO A 148 9.21 5.57 -20.64
C PRO A 148 10.45 6.44 -20.76
N GLN A 149 10.91 6.66 -22.01
CA GLN A 149 12.12 7.42 -22.35
C GLN A 149 12.09 8.90 -21.92
N ARG A 150 10.96 9.38 -21.44
CA ARG A 150 10.74 10.74 -20.94
C ARG A 150 10.37 10.76 -19.47
N SER A 151 10.86 9.79 -18.72
CA SER A 151 10.56 9.67 -17.29
C SER A 151 11.83 9.55 -16.46
N LEU A 152 11.77 10.12 -15.27
CA LEU A 152 12.74 9.89 -14.22
C LEU A 152 12.05 9.20 -13.06
N CYS A 153 12.74 8.27 -12.40
CA CYS A 153 12.24 7.65 -11.18
C CYS A 153 13.37 7.53 -10.16
N PHE A 154 13.10 8.05 -8.95
CA PHE A 154 13.95 7.79 -7.79
C PHE A 154 13.23 6.78 -6.89
N LEU A 155 13.87 5.65 -6.65
CA LEU A 155 13.37 4.57 -5.81
C LEU A 155 14.22 4.49 -4.53
N PRO A 156 13.71 4.92 -3.36
CA PRO A 156 14.44 4.81 -2.10
C PRO A 156 14.79 3.37 -1.77
N LYS A 157 16.03 3.09 -1.33
CA LYS A 157 16.49 1.73 -1.00
C LYS A 157 15.80 1.10 0.21
N MET A 158 15.23 1.95 1.06
CA MET A 158 14.54 1.52 2.29
C MET A 158 13.15 2.13 2.33
N PRO A 159 12.18 1.49 3.03
CA PRO A 159 10.88 2.10 3.31
C PRO A 159 11.00 3.52 3.85
N LEU A 160 10.13 4.41 3.41
CA LEU A 160 10.03 5.76 3.96
C LEU A 160 9.49 5.71 5.39
N ARG A 161 9.85 6.69 6.22
CA ARG A 161 9.32 6.82 7.57
C ARG A 161 7.89 7.38 7.53
N ARG A 162 7.07 6.97 8.48
CA ARG A 162 5.70 7.49 8.66
C ARG A 162 5.72 8.94 9.12
N ASP A 163 4.62 9.65 8.83
CA ASP A 163 4.36 11.04 9.23
C ASP A 163 5.58 11.95 9.05
N THR A 164 6.27 11.76 7.94
CA THR A 164 7.53 12.43 7.66
C THR A 164 7.40 13.26 6.39
N ARG A 165 7.76 14.53 6.49
CA ARG A 165 7.83 15.43 5.33
C ARG A 165 9.16 15.25 4.62
N TYR A 166 9.09 14.86 3.37
CA TYR A 166 10.25 14.71 2.51
C TYR A 166 10.36 15.87 1.52
N SER A 167 11.61 16.24 1.20
CA SER A 167 11.95 17.17 0.13
C SER A 167 12.71 16.42 -0.95
N VAL A 168 12.24 16.47 -2.17
CA VAL A 168 12.87 15.82 -3.33
C VAL A 168 13.32 16.86 -4.34
N ALA A 169 14.51 16.68 -4.86
CA ALA A 169 15.06 17.51 -5.95
C ALA A 169 15.52 16.62 -7.09
N PHE A 170 15.09 16.94 -8.30
CA PHE A 170 15.61 16.39 -9.55
C PHE A 170 16.30 17.48 -10.34
N ASN A 171 17.42 17.15 -10.98
CA ASN A 171 18.07 17.96 -12.00
C ASN A 171 18.23 17.10 -13.24
N ALA A 172 18.15 17.68 -14.41
CA ALA A 172 18.36 17.03 -15.71
C ALA A 172 18.70 18.07 -16.77
N GLU A 173 19.08 17.62 -17.93
CA GLU A 173 19.00 18.39 -19.16
C GLU A 173 17.74 17.97 -19.92
N VAL A 174 16.92 18.94 -20.31
CA VAL A 174 15.70 18.70 -21.10
C VAL A 174 15.81 19.48 -22.39
N ASN A 175 15.86 18.77 -23.51
CA ASN A 175 16.09 19.37 -24.84
C ASN A 175 17.36 20.24 -24.88
N GLY A 176 18.42 19.80 -24.21
CA GLY A 176 19.70 20.51 -24.13
C GLY A 176 19.71 21.73 -23.20
N GLN A 177 18.65 21.95 -22.43
CA GLN A 177 18.57 23.05 -21.46
C GLN A 177 18.57 22.51 -20.02
N PRO A 178 19.29 23.20 -19.11
CA PRO A 178 19.25 22.83 -17.70
C PRO A 178 17.84 22.89 -17.13
N TRP A 179 17.41 21.83 -16.48
CA TRP A 179 16.11 21.72 -15.82
C TRP A 179 16.31 21.29 -14.37
N ARG A 180 15.58 21.95 -13.46
CA ARG A 180 15.59 21.64 -12.04
C ARG A 180 14.21 21.78 -11.43
N LYS A 181 13.81 20.81 -10.60
CA LYS A 181 12.58 20.88 -9.81
C LYS A 181 12.79 20.36 -8.41
N THR A 182 12.21 21.07 -7.45
CA THR A 182 12.15 20.65 -6.05
C THR A 182 10.71 20.76 -5.57
N TRP A 183 10.24 19.74 -4.86
CA TRP A 183 8.94 19.75 -4.21
C TRP A 183 8.97 18.94 -2.91
N ARG A 184 7.86 18.95 -2.20
CA ARG A 184 7.72 18.25 -0.93
C ARG A 184 6.49 17.37 -0.96
N PHE A 185 6.48 16.33 -0.12
CA PHE A 185 5.32 15.48 0.15
C PHE A 185 5.41 14.98 1.59
N THR A 186 4.31 14.47 2.13
CA THR A 186 4.26 13.90 3.47
C THR A 186 3.74 12.47 3.40
N THR A 187 4.41 11.56 4.07
CA THR A 187 4.02 10.16 4.13
C THR A 187 2.82 9.93 5.05
N LEU A 188 2.23 8.75 4.93
CA LEU A 188 1.13 8.29 5.78
C LEU A 188 1.43 8.48 7.26
N LYS A 189 0.46 9.02 8.00
CA LYS A 189 0.50 9.16 9.46
C LYS A 189 0.26 7.81 10.15
N ASP A 190 0.77 7.65 11.38
CA ASP A 190 0.45 6.49 12.22
C ASP A 190 -1.04 6.42 12.58
N ALA A 191 -1.69 7.56 12.59
CA ALA A 191 -3.08 7.75 12.97
C ALA A 191 -4.01 7.95 11.77
N ASP A 192 -3.83 7.23 10.66
CA ASP A 192 -4.98 6.97 9.80
C ASP A 192 -5.91 6.02 10.56
N ARG A 193 -6.45 6.52 11.68
CA ARG A 193 -7.65 5.94 12.27
C ARG A 193 -8.73 6.03 11.22
N TYR A 194 -9.28 4.90 10.87
CA TYR A 194 -10.39 4.84 9.94
C TYR A 194 -11.58 5.68 10.44
N SER A 195 -11.87 5.59 11.73
CA SER A 195 -12.76 6.45 12.51
C SER A 195 -12.45 6.29 14.00
N ASP A 196 -12.77 7.30 14.82
CA ASP A 196 -12.52 7.25 16.27
C ASP A 196 -13.37 6.18 16.98
N ASP A 197 -14.48 5.77 16.38
CA ASP A 197 -15.42 4.80 16.92
C ASP A 197 -15.32 3.39 16.28
N LEU A 198 -14.31 3.13 15.46
CA LEU A 198 -14.18 1.85 14.76
C LEU A 198 -14.09 0.66 15.72
N ASP A 199 -13.30 0.79 16.77
CA ASP A 199 -13.07 -0.27 17.77
C ASP A 199 -14.41 -0.70 18.41
N GLU A 200 -15.25 0.27 18.76
CA GLU A 200 -16.58 0.04 19.32
C GLU A 200 -17.53 -0.62 18.31
N LYS A 201 -17.50 -0.16 17.07
CA LYS A 201 -18.29 -0.76 15.97
C LYS A 201 -17.90 -2.20 15.70
N ILE A 202 -16.61 -2.52 15.70
CA ILE A 202 -16.11 -3.89 15.52
C ILE A 202 -16.58 -4.78 16.68
N VAL A 203 -16.43 -4.34 17.92
CA VAL A 203 -16.89 -5.11 19.09
C VAL A 203 -18.41 -5.29 19.07
N ALA A 204 -19.16 -4.26 18.70
CA ALA A 204 -20.63 -4.36 18.55
C ALA A 204 -21.04 -5.43 17.50
N ARG A 205 -20.34 -5.48 16.35
CA ARG A 205 -20.59 -6.50 15.31
C ARG A 205 -20.20 -7.90 15.77
N VAL A 206 -19.06 -8.05 16.44
CA VAL A 206 -18.68 -9.32 17.08
C VAL A 206 -19.75 -9.77 18.06
N ASN A 207 -20.26 -8.88 18.89
CA ASN A 207 -21.29 -9.17 19.87
C ASN A 207 -22.65 -9.48 19.21
N ALA A 208 -22.99 -8.89 18.11
CA ALA A 208 -24.17 -9.24 17.33
C ALA A 208 -24.08 -10.68 16.81
N ALA A 209 -22.93 -11.11 16.26
CA ALA A 209 -22.70 -12.49 15.82
C ALA A 209 -22.77 -13.49 17.00
N ARG A 210 -22.14 -13.15 18.13
CA ARG A 210 -22.17 -13.96 19.34
C ARG A 210 -23.57 -14.10 19.93
N LYS A 211 -24.36 -13.02 19.95
CA LYS A 211 -25.76 -13.04 20.38
C LYS A 211 -26.60 -14.01 19.52
N THR A 212 -26.41 -13.97 18.20
CA THR A 212 -27.08 -14.89 17.27
C THR A 212 -26.73 -16.36 17.59
N ALA A 213 -25.52 -16.61 18.07
CA ALA A 213 -25.06 -17.94 18.49
C ALA A 213 -25.42 -18.30 19.97
N GLY A 214 -26.17 -17.46 20.68
CA GLY A 214 -26.55 -17.68 22.09
C GLY A 214 -25.39 -17.50 23.09
N LEU A 215 -24.33 -16.78 22.72
CA LEU A 215 -23.12 -16.60 23.51
C LEU A 215 -23.12 -15.25 24.24
N LYS A 216 -22.39 -15.21 25.38
CA LYS A 216 -22.19 -13.97 26.14
C LYS A 216 -21.38 -12.94 25.30
N PRO A 217 -21.68 -11.66 25.47
CA PRO A 217 -20.91 -10.59 24.81
C PRO A 217 -19.47 -10.55 25.34
N VAL A 218 -18.55 -10.09 24.46
CA VAL A 218 -17.18 -9.78 24.80
C VAL A 218 -17.01 -8.28 25.02
N ARG A 219 -15.95 -7.88 25.72
CA ARG A 219 -15.56 -6.48 25.89
C ARG A 219 -14.21 -6.19 25.24
N LEU A 220 -14.03 -4.95 24.82
CA LEU A 220 -12.74 -4.47 24.36
C LEU A 220 -11.75 -4.39 25.52
N ASP A 221 -10.52 -4.84 25.30
CA ASP A 221 -9.43 -4.79 26.26
C ASP A 221 -8.29 -3.95 25.67
N ALA A 222 -7.90 -2.92 26.42
CA ALA A 222 -6.91 -1.95 25.96
C ALA A 222 -5.50 -2.55 25.82
N GLU A 223 -5.13 -3.50 26.69
CA GLU A 223 -3.81 -4.15 26.61
C GLU A 223 -3.72 -5.08 25.41
N LEU A 224 -4.76 -5.89 25.17
CA LEU A 224 -4.85 -6.75 23.99
C LEU A 224 -4.87 -5.89 22.71
N SER A 225 -5.58 -4.75 22.71
CA SER A 225 -5.63 -3.83 21.57
C SER A 225 -4.26 -3.23 21.24
N GLN A 226 -3.43 -2.93 22.24
CA GLN A 226 -2.05 -2.49 22.00
C GLN A 226 -1.20 -3.56 21.31
N GLY A 227 -1.42 -4.84 21.63
CA GLY A 227 -0.78 -5.97 20.96
C GLY A 227 -1.24 -6.10 19.51
N CYS A 228 -2.55 -6.02 19.28
CA CYS A 228 -3.14 -6.03 17.94
C CYS A 228 -2.65 -4.86 17.09
N GLN A 229 -2.58 -3.66 17.67
CA GLN A 229 -2.08 -2.47 16.99
C GLN A 229 -0.60 -2.60 16.61
N ALA A 230 0.23 -3.15 17.50
CA ALA A 230 1.64 -3.42 17.20
C ALA A 230 1.79 -4.42 16.05
N HIS A 231 0.96 -5.48 16.04
CA HIS A 231 1.01 -6.47 14.95
C HIS A 231 0.45 -5.92 13.63
N ALA A 232 -0.63 -5.16 13.66
CA ALA A 232 -1.16 -4.50 12.46
C ALA A 232 -0.12 -3.57 11.80
N ARG A 233 0.63 -2.80 12.61
CA ARG A 233 1.74 -1.96 12.13
C ARG A 233 2.88 -2.78 11.53
N TYR A 234 3.24 -3.90 12.15
CA TYR A 234 4.22 -4.83 11.59
C TYR A 234 3.77 -5.36 10.22
N LEU A 235 2.51 -5.78 10.10
CA LEU A 235 1.95 -6.20 8.81
C LEU A 235 1.97 -5.07 7.77
N ALA A 236 1.69 -3.84 8.18
CA ALA A 236 1.77 -2.69 7.27
C ALA A 236 3.15 -2.50 6.64
N LEU A 237 4.22 -2.86 7.35
CA LEU A 237 5.58 -2.81 6.85
C LEU A 237 5.97 -4.04 6.01
N HIS A 238 5.41 -5.21 6.32
CA HIS A 238 5.97 -6.48 5.82
C HIS A 238 4.99 -7.39 5.09
N PHE A 239 3.71 -7.03 4.98
CA PHE A 239 2.66 -7.89 4.40
C PHE A 239 3.01 -8.42 3.00
N GLN A 240 3.74 -7.66 2.23
CA GLN A 240 4.14 -8.03 0.88
C GLN A 240 5.30 -9.05 0.83
N ARG A 241 5.99 -9.28 1.94
CA ARG A 241 7.04 -10.31 2.00
C ARG A 241 6.40 -11.70 2.00
N SER A 242 7.07 -12.65 1.36
CA SER A 242 6.62 -14.06 1.36
C SER A 242 6.40 -14.61 2.78
N ALA A 243 7.21 -14.15 3.74
CA ALA A 243 7.09 -14.50 5.15
C ALA A 243 5.80 -14.02 5.84
N ALA A 244 5.11 -13.00 5.28
CA ALA A 244 3.87 -12.47 5.85
C ALA A 244 2.61 -12.91 5.09
N LYS A 245 2.72 -13.90 4.19
CA LYS A 245 1.58 -14.46 3.43
C LYS A 245 1.10 -15.78 4.02
N GLY A 246 -0.20 -16.05 3.85
CA GLY A 246 -0.82 -17.27 4.37
C GLY A 246 -0.71 -17.34 5.89
N MET A 247 -0.35 -18.51 6.44
CA MET A 247 -0.20 -18.71 7.89
C MET A 247 0.92 -17.87 8.52
N ASN A 248 1.83 -17.31 7.72
CA ASN A 248 2.91 -16.47 8.22
C ASN A 248 2.44 -15.09 8.69
N VAL A 249 1.23 -14.64 8.33
CA VAL A 249 0.63 -13.41 8.89
C VAL A 249 0.45 -13.49 10.41
N HIS A 250 0.45 -14.70 10.99
CA HIS A 250 0.36 -14.94 12.43
C HIS A 250 1.72 -14.96 13.15
N ARG A 251 2.78 -14.44 12.52
CA ARG A 251 4.13 -14.38 13.09
C ARG A 251 4.77 -13.01 12.86
N GLN A 252 5.72 -12.70 13.74
CA GLN A 252 6.68 -11.62 13.49
C GLN A 252 8.08 -12.25 13.46
N ASP A 253 8.89 -11.77 12.53
CA ASP A 253 10.33 -12.02 12.50
C ASP A 253 11.00 -10.94 13.38
N ALA A 254 11.67 -11.37 14.43
CA ALA A 254 12.26 -10.50 15.44
C ALA A 254 13.34 -9.55 14.87
N ASP A 255 13.96 -9.96 13.76
CA ASP A 255 15.04 -9.19 13.12
C ASP A 255 14.50 -8.09 12.19
N LEU A 256 13.16 -8.01 12.00
CA LEU A 256 12.56 -7.03 11.13
C LEU A 256 12.05 -5.79 11.87
N PRO A 257 12.14 -4.60 11.26
CA PRO A 257 11.62 -3.36 11.82
C PRO A 257 10.15 -3.48 12.22
N GLY A 258 9.79 -2.96 13.41
CA GLY A 258 8.41 -2.98 13.92
C GLY A 258 8.02 -4.29 14.61
N ALA A 259 8.90 -5.30 14.66
CA ALA A 259 8.68 -6.47 15.48
C ALA A 259 8.72 -6.12 16.98
N SER A 260 7.86 -6.77 17.75
CA SER A 260 7.81 -6.57 19.20
C SER A 260 7.24 -7.83 19.89
N PRO A 261 7.66 -8.13 21.15
CA PRO A 261 7.12 -9.27 21.88
C PRO A 261 5.60 -9.24 22.03
N ARG A 262 5.05 -8.05 22.28
CA ARG A 262 3.59 -7.82 22.40
C ARG A 262 2.87 -8.09 21.08
N GLY A 263 3.39 -7.56 19.97
CA GLY A 263 2.84 -7.81 18.63
C GLY A 263 2.95 -9.28 18.22
N ALA A 264 4.06 -9.93 18.51
CA ALA A 264 4.26 -11.36 18.24
C ALA A 264 3.31 -12.25 19.04
N LYS A 265 2.99 -11.88 20.30
CA LYS A 265 1.99 -12.56 21.11
C LYS A 265 0.59 -12.42 20.52
N ALA A 266 0.19 -11.20 20.15
CA ALA A 266 -1.10 -10.93 19.52
C ALA A 266 -1.22 -11.66 18.16
N ALA A 267 -0.16 -11.68 17.36
CA ALA A 267 -0.14 -12.34 16.05
C ALA A 267 -0.61 -13.80 16.11
N LYS A 268 -0.16 -14.55 17.10
CA LYS A 268 -0.46 -15.98 17.26
C LYS A 268 -1.92 -16.25 17.64
N GLU A 269 -2.54 -15.34 18.34
CA GLU A 269 -3.83 -15.51 19.00
C GLU A 269 -4.98 -14.72 18.33
N SER A 270 -4.69 -14.11 17.17
CA SER A 270 -5.64 -13.24 16.49
C SER A 270 -6.25 -13.87 15.25
N VAL A 271 -7.44 -13.43 14.90
CA VAL A 271 -7.93 -13.48 13.53
C VAL A 271 -7.49 -12.22 12.80
N ILE A 272 -7.06 -12.40 11.54
CA ILE A 272 -6.43 -11.33 10.75
C ILE A 272 -7.13 -11.23 9.41
N ALA A 273 -7.45 -10.00 8.99
CA ALA A 273 -7.96 -9.71 7.67
C ALA A 273 -7.14 -8.60 6.99
N VAL A 274 -6.95 -8.75 5.69
CA VAL A 274 -6.45 -7.67 4.84
C VAL A 274 -7.58 -7.25 3.91
N ILE A 275 -8.14 -6.09 4.19
CA ILE A 275 -9.41 -5.67 3.62
C ILE A 275 -9.37 -4.17 3.25
N LEU A 276 -10.26 -3.77 2.36
CA LEU A 276 -10.36 -2.40 1.87
C LEU A 276 -11.16 -1.51 2.82
N ASP A 277 -12.30 -2.04 3.28
CA ASP A 277 -13.13 -1.39 4.27
C ASP A 277 -13.03 -2.13 5.61
N PRO A 278 -12.34 -1.58 6.61
CA PRO A 278 -12.20 -2.19 7.92
C PRO A 278 -13.52 -2.49 8.63
N GLN A 279 -14.58 -1.77 8.30
CA GLN A 279 -15.89 -2.06 8.88
C GLN A 279 -16.41 -3.46 8.50
N MET A 280 -15.94 -4.01 7.37
CA MET A 280 -16.35 -5.33 6.87
C MET A 280 -15.49 -6.49 7.39
N CYS A 281 -14.53 -6.23 8.29
CA CYS A 281 -13.61 -7.29 8.73
C CYS A 281 -14.33 -8.38 9.53
N VAL A 282 -15.35 -8.05 10.31
CA VAL A 282 -16.12 -9.04 11.09
C VAL A 282 -16.91 -9.97 10.17
N GLU A 283 -17.57 -9.42 9.17
CA GLU A 283 -18.30 -10.18 8.15
C GLU A 283 -17.35 -11.11 7.38
N ASN A 284 -16.17 -10.60 7.04
CA ASN A 284 -15.12 -11.39 6.39
C ASN A 284 -14.66 -12.55 7.25
N TRP A 285 -14.40 -12.33 8.55
CA TRP A 285 -14.03 -13.39 9.48
C TRP A 285 -15.16 -14.39 9.70
N MET A 286 -16.40 -13.91 9.83
CA MET A 286 -17.56 -14.79 10.03
C MET A 286 -17.91 -15.63 8.79
N ALA A 287 -17.51 -15.20 7.60
CA ALA A 287 -17.70 -15.94 6.36
C ALA A 287 -16.79 -17.19 6.25
N THR A 288 -15.70 -17.27 7.02
CA THR A 288 -14.73 -18.37 6.94
C THR A 288 -14.72 -19.21 8.22
N LEU A 289 -14.53 -20.53 8.07
CA LEU A 289 -14.61 -21.46 9.18
C LEU A 289 -13.55 -21.17 10.26
N TYR A 290 -12.29 -21.07 9.86
CA TYR A 290 -11.17 -20.93 10.81
C TYR A 290 -11.18 -19.62 11.59
N HIS A 291 -11.68 -18.51 11.03
CA HIS A 291 -11.79 -17.26 11.74
C HIS A 291 -13.08 -17.20 12.59
N ARG A 292 -14.15 -17.85 12.17
CA ARG A 292 -15.42 -17.88 12.90
C ARG A 292 -15.30 -18.62 14.24
N ILE A 293 -14.61 -19.77 14.26
CA ILE A 293 -14.47 -20.60 15.47
C ILE A 293 -13.91 -19.80 16.65
N PRO A 294 -12.77 -19.09 16.57
CA PRO A 294 -12.25 -18.35 17.70
C PRO A 294 -13.13 -17.17 18.14
N ILE A 295 -13.86 -16.53 17.21
CA ILE A 295 -14.81 -15.43 17.54
C ILE A 295 -16.02 -15.98 18.32
N LEU A 296 -16.47 -17.18 18.01
CA LEU A 296 -17.61 -17.84 18.66
C LEU A 296 -17.19 -18.79 19.80
N ALA A 297 -15.96 -18.71 20.29
CA ALA A 297 -15.53 -19.52 21.43
C ALA A 297 -16.35 -19.15 22.69
N PRO A 298 -16.98 -20.13 23.38
CA PRO A 298 -17.85 -19.86 24.54
C PRO A 298 -17.13 -19.18 25.69
N ASN A 299 -15.83 -19.46 25.86
CA ASN A 299 -14.98 -18.93 26.92
C ASN A 299 -14.27 -17.62 26.56
N LEU A 300 -14.60 -17.00 25.42
CA LEU A 300 -14.06 -15.70 25.06
C LEU A 300 -14.81 -14.59 25.81
N GLU A 301 -14.09 -13.80 26.57
CA GLU A 301 -14.64 -12.69 27.37
C GLU A 301 -14.11 -11.32 26.96
N ARG A 302 -12.85 -11.27 26.46
CA ARG A 302 -12.20 -10.04 26.08
C ARG A 302 -11.60 -10.17 24.68
N VAL A 303 -11.58 -9.08 23.96
CA VAL A 303 -10.92 -9.00 22.64
C VAL A 303 -10.05 -7.74 22.58
N GLY A 304 -8.96 -7.81 21.85
CA GLY A 304 -8.21 -6.64 21.43
C GLY A 304 -8.45 -6.39 19.95
N PHE A 305 -8.46 -5.15 19.52
CA PHE A 305 -8.52 -4.80 18.12
C PHE A 305 -7.41 -3.81 17.76
N GLY A 306 -6.83 -4.00 16.58
CA GLY A 306 -5.82 -3.10 16.03
C GLY A 306 -5.89 -3.06 14.51
N ILE A 307 -5.57 -1.91 13.95
CA ILE A 307 -5.67 -1.65 12.53
C ILE A 307 -4.47 -0.85 12.05
N ALA A 308 -3.97 -1.14 10.86
CA ALA A 308 -2.99 -0.29 10.19
C ALA A 308 -3.20 -0.30 8.68
N ARG A 309 -3.00 0.86 8.07
CA ARG A 309 -3.07 0.97 6.63
C ARG A 309 -1.84 0.32 6.00
N LEU A 310 -2.09 -0.60 5.10
CA LEU A 310 -1.08 -1.19 4.25
C LEU A 310 -0.67 -0.20 3.16
N ASN A 311 0.31 -0.55 2.38
CA ASN A 311 0.61 0.20 1.17
C ASN A 311 -0.62 0.25 0.27
N GLY A 312 -0.97 1.43 -0.22
CA GLY A 312 -2.19 1.64 -1.01
C GLY A 312 -3.45 1.81 -0.14
N HIS A 313 -4.55 1.13 -0.51
CA HIS A 313 -5.88 1.34 0.08
C HIS A 313 -6.36 0.24 1.00
N LYS A 314 -5.55 -0.79 1.26
CA LYS A 314 -5.90 -1.91 2.13
C LYS A 314 -5.51 -1.66 3.57
N TRP A 315 -6.22 -2.32 4.47
CA TRP A 315 -6.00 -2.29 5.89
C TRP A 315 -5.69 -3.68 6.42
N ALA A 316 -4.73 -3.78 7.34
CA ALA A 316 -4.56 -4.95 8.18
C ALA A 316 -5.44 -4.77 9.41
N CYS A 317 -6.42 -5.64 9.59
CA CYS A 317 -7.28 -5.70 10.77
C CYS A 317 -6.88 -6.92 11.60
N VAL A 318 -6.62 -6.72 12.86
CA VAL A 318 -6.15 -7.76 13.81
C VAL A 318 -7.09 -7.78 15.01
N LEU A 319 -7.74 -8.91 15.28
CA LEU A 319 -8.62 -9.10 16.43
C LEU A 319 -8.08 -10.26 17.27
N ASP A 320 -7.58 -9.98 18.47
CA ASP A 320 -7.11 -10.99 19.43
C ASP A 320 -8.32 -11.70 20.05
N THR A 321 -8.42 -12.99 19.77
CA THR A 321 -9.48 -13.88 20.24
C THR A 321 -8.96 -15.01 21.12
N GLY A 322 -7.65 -15.12 21.30
CA GLY A 322 -7.03 -16.17 22.10
C GLY A 322 -6.65 -15.71 23.50
N ASN A 323 -5.98 -14.59 23.63
CA ASN A 323 -5.50 -14.08 24.94
C ASN A 323 -6.63 -13.56 25.85
N GLY A 324 -7.82 -13.33 25.31
CA GLY A 324 -8.99 -12.87 26.09
C GLY A 324 -9.91 -13.97 26.58
N ARG A 325 -9.52 -15.24 26.44
CA ARG A 325 -10.28 -16.41 26.91
C ARG A 325 -10.05 -16.68 28.39
N THR A 326 -11.06 -17.27 29.02
CA THR A 326 -10.99 -17.76 30.39
C THR A 326 -10.97 -19.29 30.43
N GLY A 327 -10.36 -19.87 31.49
CA GLY A 327 -10.20 -21.32 31.64
C GLY A 327 -8.99 -21.92 30.89
N ALA A 328 -8.77 -23.21 31.05
CA ALA A 328 -7.69 -23.92 30.36
C ALA A 328 -7.88 -23.89 28.84
N ARG A 329 -6.77 -23.70 28.12
CA ARG A 329 -6.70 -23.77 26.66
C ARG A 329 -6.93 -25.19 26.17
#